data_b1168e8a3a106c6815778bfbf88c8e6c
#
_entry.id   b1168e8a3a106c6815778bfbf88c8e6c
#
_cell.length_a   1.000
_cell.length_b   1.000
_cell.length_c   1.000
_cell.angle_alpha   90.00
_cell.angle_beta   90.00
_cell.angle_gamma   90.00
#
_symmetry.space_group_name_H-M   'P 1'
#
loop_
_entity.id
_entity.type
_entity.pdbx_description
1 polymer ?
#
loop_
_entity_poly.entity_id
_entity_poly.type
_entity_poly.pdbx_seq_one_letter_code
_entity_poly.pdbx_strand_id
1 'polypeptide(L)'
;MAQEYNLLMQVRGQEITGICVIDTLQGNEVAGTVVSEFGVKAFDFTYANGKAKVLNVIAMLDKWYIRKILRKDLAFILENMHKGQDFVKKKRSISFLPNGDIEMKNSRFNIRYTFTPMNHETDQ
;
A
#
# COMPACT_ATOMS: atom_id res chain seq x y z
N MET A 1 -9.62 -1.95 13.66
CA MET A 1 -8.33 -2.54 14.06
C MET A 1 -7.27 -2.12 13.06
N ALA A 2 -6.18 -1.61 13.55
CA ALA A 2 -5.12 -1.09 12.68
C ALA A 2 -3.97 -2.09 12.57
N GLN A 3 -3.44 -2.22 11.38
CA GLN A 3 -2.24 -3.01 11.11
C GLN A 3 -1.17 -2.11 10.57
N GLU A 4 0.08 -2.38 10.96
CA GLU A 4 1.21 -1.58 10.54
C GLU A 4 2.17 -2.43 9.73
N TYR A 5 2.72 -1.82 8.70
CA TYR A 5 3.67 -2.47 7.82
C TYR A 5 4.84 -1.54 7.56
N ASN A 6 6.03 -2.12 7.47
CA ASN A 6 7.11 -1.40 6.82
C ASN A 6 6.85 -1.49 5.33
N LEU A 7 6.88 -0.37 4.65
CA LEU A 7 6.58 -0.30 3.23
C LEU A 7 7.81 0.14 2.46
N LEU A 8 8.13 -0.63 1.43
CA LEU A 8 9.16 -0.25 0.46
C LEU A 8 8.47 -0.10 -0.88
N MET A 9 8.55 1.10 -1.46
CA MET A 9 8.08 1.35 -2.81
C MET A 9 9.28 1.54 -3.71
N GLN A 10 9.32 0.79 -4.79
CA GLN A 10 10.38 0.90 -5.78
C GLN A 10 9.77 1.38 -7.08
N VAL A 11 10.21 2.54 -7.55
CA VAL A 11 9.67 3.19 -8.74
C VAL A 11 10.83 3.56 -9.64
N ARG A 12 10.99 2.80 -10.71
CA ARG A 12 11.98 3.12 -11.75
C ARG A 12 13.37 3.38 -11.17
N GLY A 13 13.82 2.49 -10.28
CA GLY A 13 15.14 2.60 -9.70
C GLY A 13 15.25 3.48 -8.48
N GLN A 14 14.16 4.15 -8.08
CA GLN A 14 14.13 4.93 -6.85
C GLN A 14 13.39 4.14 -5.78
N GLU A 15 13.80 4.33 -4.54
CA GLU A 15 13.18 3.65 -3.41
C GLU A 15 12.64 4.65 -2.42
N ILE A 16 11.43 4.39 -1.95
CA ILE A 16 10.79 5.17 -0.90
C ILE A 16 10.43 4.21 0.21
N THR A 17 10.94 4.46 1.41
CA THR A 17 10.66 3.61 2.56
C THR A 17 9.83 4.38 3.58
N GLY A 18 9.01 3.64 4.31
CA GLY A 18 8.19 4.26 5.33
C GLY A 18 7.35 3.23 6.05
N ILE A 19 6.35 3.74 6.75
CA ILE A 19 5.41 2.92 7.51
C ILE A 19 4.03 3.15 6.92
N CYS A 20 3.33 2.06 6.66
CA CYS A 20 1.96 2.10 6.18
C CYS A 20 1.05 1.57 7.28
N VAL A 21 0.08 2.37 7.69
CA VAL A 21 -0.91 1.98 8.69
C VAL A 21 -2.23 1.79 7.97
N ILE A 22 -2.85 0.64 8.16
CA ILE A 22 -4.10 0.30 7.52
C ILE A 22 -5.12 -0.03 8.60
N ASP A 23 -6.21 0.71 8.62
CA ASP A 23 -7.26 0.54 9.61
C ASP A 23 -8.54 0.10 8.91
N THR A 24 -9.04 -1.08 9.29
CA THR A 24 -10.28 -1.59 8.74
C THR A 24 -11.45 -1.04 9.55
N LEU A 25 -12.32 -0.34 8.87
CA LEU A 25 -13.46 0.31 9.48
C LEU A 25 -14.71 -0.55 9.31
N GLN A 26 -15.84 -0.03 9.73
CA GLN A 26 -17.09 -0.73 9.58
C GLN A 26 -17.48 -0.85 8.10
N GLY A 27 -18.19 -1.93 7.76
CA GLY A 27 -18.70 -2.09 6.40
C GLY A 27 -17.63 -2.38 5.37
N ASN A 28 -16.51 -2.94 5.78
CA ASN A 28 -15.40 -3.28 4.86
C ASN A 28 -14.70 -2.05 4.29
N GLU A 29 -14.92 -0.89 4.88
CA GLU A 29 -14.16 0.29 4.50
C GLU A 29 -12.80 0.25 5.14
N VAL A 30 -11.84 0.86 4.47
CA VAL A 30 -10.46 0.89 4.93
C VAL A 30 -9.96 2.32 4.87
N ALA A 31 -9.22 2.74 5.86
CA ALA A 31 -8.51 4.00 5.84
C ALA A 31 -7.08 3.75 6.25
N GLY A 32 -6.17 4.52 5.70
CA GLY A 32 -4.77 4.34 6.04
C GLY A 32 -3.94 5.56 5.74
N THR A 33 -2.68 5.45 6.11
CA THR A 33 -1.71 6.51 5.87
C THR A 33 -0.34 5.91 5.64
N VAL A 34 0.45 6.61 4.84
CA VAL A 34 1.85 6.27 4.61
C VAL A 34 2.71 7.41 5.13
N VAL A 35 3.63 7.07 6.03
CA VAL A 35 4.53 8.05 6.66
C VAL A 35 5.95 7.64 6.30
N SER A 36 6.76 8.60 5.87
CA SER A 36 8.15 8.30 5.52
C SER A 36 8.94 7.92 6.77
N GLU A 37 10.13 7.37 6.55
CA GLU A 37 10.99 7.01 7.68
C GLU A 37 11.42 8.21 8.51
N PHE A 38 11.25 9.42 7.98
CA PHE A 38 11.57 10.65 8.70
C PHE A 38 10.36 11.25 9.41
N GLY A 39 9.23 10.52 9.41
CA GLY A 39 8.04 10.98 10.09
C GLY A 39 7.18 11.95 9.32
N VAL A 40 7.46 12.14 8.03
CA VAL A 40 6.68 13.03 7.19
C VAL A 40 5.59 12.23 6.48
N LYS A 41 4.35 12.69 6.58
CA LYS A 41 3.26 12.01 5.92
C LYS A 41 3.41 12.12 4.41
N ALA A 42 3.37 10.97 3.72
CA ALA A 42 3.42 10.96 2.26
C ALA A 42 2.01 11.14 1.68
N PHE A 43 1.05 10.39 2.19
CA PHE A 43 -0.36 10.55 1.78
C PHE A 43 -1.25 9.72 2.70
N ASP A 44 -2.54 10.06 2.68
CA ASP A 44 -3.60 9.25 3.28
C ASP A 44 -4.38 8.56 2.17
N PHE A 45 -5.07 7.49 2.51
CA PHE A 45 -5.92 6.82 1.54
C PHE A 45 -7.15 6.24 2.21
N THR A 46 -8.19 6.05 1.41
CA THR A 46 -9.38 5.33 1.82
C THR A 46 -9.76 4.35 0.73
N TYR A 47 -10.49 3.32 1.13
CA TYR A 47 -10.96 2.31 0.19
C TYR A 47 -12.37 1.87 0.60
N ALA A 48 -13.30 1.91 -0.36
CA ALA A 48 -14.66 1.46 -0.13
C ALA A 48 -15.28 1.12 -1.49
N ASN A 49 -16.03 0.03 -1.53
CA ASN A 49 -16.80 -0.37 -2.71
C ASN A 49 -15.94 -0.44 -3.98
N GLY A 50 -14.75 -0.99 -3.85
CA GLY A 50 -13.86 -1.19 -5.00
C GLY A 50 -13.13 0.05 -5.45
N LYS A 51 -13.25 1.16 -4.74
CA LYS A 51 -12.61 2.43 -5.12
C LYS A 51 -11.71 2.95 -4.03
N ALA A 52 -10.51 3.37 -4.41
CA ALA A 52 -9.57 3.99 -3.50
C ALA A 52 -9.51 5.48 -3.78
N LYS A 53 -9.26 6.26 -2.73
CA LYS A 53 -9.01 7.70 -2.82
C LYS A 53 -7.68 7.97 -2.16
N VAL A 54 -6.94 8.93 -2.70
CA VAL A 54 -5.66 9.35 -2.15
C VAL A 54 -5.79 10.80 -1.77
N LEU A 55 -5.42 11.12 -0.52
CA LEU A 55 -5.66 12.43 0.08
C LEU A 55 -4.38 12.94 0.70
N ASN A 56 -4.30 14.26 0.88
CA ASN A 56 -3.20 14.88 1.61
C ASN A 56 -1.83 14.45 1.10
N VAL A 57 -1.68 14.48 -0.22
CA VAL A 57 -0.49 13.98 -0.88
C VAL A 57 0.64 14.99 -0.74
N ILE A 58 1.81 14.52 -0.35
CA ILE A 58 2.99 15.38 -0.25
C ILE A 58 3.33 15.95 -1.63
N ALA A 59 3.84 17.19 -1.65
CA ALA A 59 4.01 17.93 -2.88
C ALA A 59 4.77 17.19 -3.97
N MET A 60 5.83 16.48 -3.60
CA MET A 60 6.63 15.79 -4.62
C MET A 60 5.89 14.65 -5.30
N LEU A 61 4.84 14.11 -4.66
CA LEU A 61 4.02 13.06 -5.24
C LEU A 61 2.70 13.59 -5.78
N ASP A 62 2.40 14.87 -5.58
CA ASP A 62 1.08 15.41 -5.89
C ASP A 62 1.00 15.86 -7.35
N LYS A 63 1.04 14.87 -8.23
CA LYS A 63 0.86 15.05 -9.66
C LYS A 63 -0.31 14.16 -10.07
N TRP A 64 -1.13 14.66 -11.00
CA TRP A 64 -2.37 13.97 -11.36
C TRP A 64 -2.13 12.53 -11.81
N TYR A 65 -1.06 12.28 -12.56
CA TYR A 65 -0.78 10.93 -13.05
C TYR A 65 -0.27 10.02 -11.95
N ILE A 66 0.47 10.56 -10.99
CA ILE A 66 0.92 9.77 -9.83
C ILE A 66 -0.27 9.41 -8.96
N ARG A 67 -1.16 10.38 -8.70
CA ARG A 67 -2.34 10.11 -7.89
C ARG A 67 -3.22 9.04 -8.56
N LYS A 68 -3.34 9.08 -9.88
CA LYS A 68 -4.12 8.11 -10.61
C LYS A 68 -3.53 6.71 -10.46
N ILE A 69 -2.22 6.58 -10.62
CA ILE A 69 -1.55 5.29 -10.47
C ILE A 69 -1.70 4.77 -9.04
N LEU A 70 -1.47 5.63 -8.05
CA LEU A 70 -1.58 5.24 -6.65
C LEU A 70 -3.00 4.76 -6.32
N ARG A 71 -4.02 5.48 -6.79
CA ARG A 71 -5.39 5.06 -6.52
C ARG A 71 -5.66 3.66 -7.05
N LYS A 72 -5.25 3.40 -8.27
CA LYS A 72 -5.51 2.10 -8.89
C LYS A 72 -4.69 0.99 -8.24
N ASP A 73 -3.44 1.28 -7.92
CA ASP A 73 -2.59 0.30 -7.24
C ASP A 73 -3.13 -0.01 -5.86
N LEU A 74 -3.53 1.02 -5.10
CA LEU A 74 -4.07 0.81 -3.76
C LEU A 74 -5.39 0.04 -3.80
N ALA A 75 -6.24 0.33 -4.77
CA ALA A 75 -7.49 -0.42 -4.91
C ALA A 75 -7.20 -1.90 -5.11
N PHE A 76 -6.23 -2.23 -5.94
CA PHE A 76 -5.85 -3.61 -6.18
C PHE A 76 -5.26 -4.26 -4.91
N ILE A 77 -4.36 -3.55 -4.24
CA ILE A 77 -3.74 -4.05 -3.02
C ILE A 77 -4.80 -4.32 -1.95
N LEU A 78 -5.66 -3.33 -1.68
CA LEU A 78 -6.61 -3.44 -0.58
C LEU A 78 -7.72 -4.44 -0.88
N GLU A 79 -8.05 -4.63 -2.15
CA GLU A 79 -9.00 -5.64 -2.55
C GLU A 79 -8.48 -7.04 -2.28
N ASN A 80 -7.17 -7.26 -2.45
CA ASN A 80 -6.61 -8.62 -2.45
C ASN A 80 -5.76 -8.96 -1.23
N MET A 81 -5.36 -7.95 -0.46
CA MET A 81 -4.40 -8.14 0.62
C MET A 81 -4.89 -9.13 1.69
N HIS A 82 -6.17 -9.07 2.01
CA HIS A 82 -6.72 -9.93 3.05
C HIS A 82 -7.00 -11.36 2.59
N LYS A 83 -6.92 -11.59 1.28
CA LYS A 83 -7.27 -12.91 0.75
C LYS A 83 -6.17 -13.94 0.93
N GLY A 84 -4.93 -13.50 1.11
CA GLY A 84 -3.82 -14.40 1.39
C GLY A 84 -3.42 -15.30 0.24
N GLN A 85 -3.87 -15.02 -0.98
CA GLN A 85 -3.56 -15.82 -2.16
C GLN A 85 -2.95 -14.96 -3.24
N ASP A 86 -1.94 -15.51 -3.90
CA ASP A 86 -1.35 -14.84 -5.05
C ASP A 86 -2.40 -14.64 -6.12
N PHE A 87 -2.36 -13.49 -6.76
CA PHE A 87 -3.37 -13.13 -7.75
C PHE A 87 -2.77 -12.20 -8.80
N VAL A 88 -3.15 -12.42 -10.04
CA VAL A 88 -2.71 -11.59 -11.16
C VAL A 88 -3.93 -11.15 -11.94
N LYS A 89 -4.01 -9.85 -12.22
CA LYS A 89 -5.06 -9.32 -13.08
C LYS A 89 -4.45 -8.24 -13.96
N LYS A 90 -4.40 -8.52 -15.26
CA LYS A 90 -3.79 -7.61 -16.23
C LYS A 90 -2.33 -7.38 -15.87
N LYS A 91 -1.93 -6.13 -15.64
CA LYS A 91 -0.54 -5.79 -15.37
C LYS A 91 -0.22 -5.67 -13.88
N ARG A 92 -1.14 -6.09 -13.02
CA ARG A 92 -0.92 -6.05 -11.58
C ARG A 92 -0.91 -7.44 -11.01
N SER A 93 -0.02 -7.66 -10.04
CA SER A 93 0.07 -8.94 -9.35
C SER A 93 0.35 -8.71 -7.88
N ILE A 94 -0.17 -9.62 -7.06
CA ILE A 94 0.10 -9.60 -5.62
C ILE A 94 0.57 -11.00 -5.24
N SER A 95 1.61 -11.05 -4.42
CA SER A 95 2.22 -12.32 -3.98
C SER A 95 2.42 -12.28 -2.49
N PHE A 96 2.17 -13.42 -1.86
CA PHE A 96 2.35 -13.59 -0.42
C PHE A 96 3.55 -14.49 -0.22
N LEU A 97 4.65 -13.92 0.25
CA LEU A 97 5.94 -14.59 0.31
C LEU A 97 6.04 -15.46 1.57
N PRO A 98 6.90 -16.48 1.55
CA PRO A 98 7.03 -17.39 2.70
C PRO A 98 7.45 -16.69 3.98
N ASN A 99 8.18 -15.58 3.88
CA ASN A 99 8.63 -14.86 5.07
C ASN A 99 7.56 -13.93 5.65
N GLY A 100 6.37 -13.89 5.04
CA GLY A 100 5.29 -13.04 5.53
C GLY A 100 5.14 -11.72 4.80
N ASP A 101 6.08 -11.38 3.92
CA ASP A 101 5.97 -10.16 3.14
C ASP A 101 4.86 -10.28 2.11
N ILE A 102 4.25 -9.14 1.80
CA ILE A 102 3.25 -9.05 0.73
C ILE A 102 3.84 -8.14 -0.33
N GLU A 103 3.93 -8.64 -1.55
CA GLU A 103 4.53 -7.90 -2.65
C GLU A 103 3.51 -7.67 -3.75
N MET A 104 3.38 -6.41 -4.15
CA MET A 104 2.50 -6.06 -5.26
C MET A 104 3.34 -5.42 -6.36
N LYS A 105 3.14 -5.86 -7.58
CA LYS A 105 3.86 -5.33 -8.75
C LYS A 105 2.88 -4.75 -9.74
N ASN A 106 3.22 -3.57 -10.24
CA ASN A 106 2.57 -2.95 -11.37
C ASN A 106 3.57 -2.97 -12.51
N SER A 107 3.46 -3.94 -13.41
CA SER A 107 4.45 -4.13 -14.46
C SER A 107 4.30 -3.11 -15.59
N ARG A 108 3.15 -2.44 -15.67
CA ARG A 108 2.95 -1.41 -16.69
C ARG A 108 3.87 -0.21 -16.45
N PHE A 109 4.02 0.18 -15.18
CA PHE A 109 4.82 1.35 -14.82
C PHE A 109 6.07 0.99 -14.04
N ASN A 110 6.35 -0.31 -13.89
CA ASN A 110 7.54 -0.81 -13.19
C ASN A 110 7.59 -0.29 -11.75
N ILE A 111 6.51 -0.54 -11.03
CA ILE A 111 6.40 -0.15 -9.63
C ILE A 111 6.21 -1.40 -8.79
N ARG A 112 6.91 -1.45 -7.66
CA ARG A 112 6.79 -2.56 -6.72
C ARG A 112 6.55 -2.01 -5.32
N TYR A 113 5.60 -2.63 -4.63
CA TYR A 113 5.29 -2.32 -3.23
C TYR A 113 5.59 -3.58 -2.42
N THR A 114 6.39 -3.46 -1.38
CA THR A 114 6.65 -4.57 -0.48
C THR A 114 6.19 -4.16 0.91
N PHE A 115 5.24 -4.91 1.45
CA PHE A 115 4.68 -4.68 2.78
C PHE A 115 5.20 -5.75 3.72
N THR A 116 5.96 -5.36 4.73
CA THR A 116 6.47 -6.27 5.74
C THR A 116 5.69 -6.02 7.02
N PRO A 117 4.89 -7.01 7.47
CA PRO A 117 4.10 -6.80 8.69
C PRO A 117 4.99 -6.49 9.87
N MET A 118 4.60 -5.48 10.65
CA MET A 118 5.31 -5.14 11.87
C MET A 118 4.72 -5.97 13.00
N ASN A 119 5.62 -6.61 13.72
CA ASN A 119 5.21 -7.52 14.77
C ASN A 119 5.39 -6.86 16.13
N HIS A 120 4.28 -6.60 16.80
CA HIS A 120 4.31 -5.97 18.12
C HIS A 120 4.06 -6.95 19.26
N GLU A 121 3.83 -8.20 18.94
CA GLU A 121 3.45 -9.14 19.97
C GLU A 121 4.60 -9.55 20.87
N THR A 122 5.81 -9.31 20.40
CA THR A 122 6.98 -9.65 21.19
C THR A 122 7.09 -8.79 22.44
N ASP A 123 6.20 -7.89 22.60
CA ASP A 123 6.26 -6.93 23.68
C ASP A 123 5.94 -7.54 25.03
N GLN A 124 5.46 -8.74 25.05
CA GLN A 124 5.16 -9.32 26.34
C GLN A 124 6.21 -10.24 26.86
#